data_20412e417c074925d194fd8978728cf1
#
_entry.id   20412e417c074925d194fd8978728cf1
#
_cell.length_a   1.000
_cell.length_b   1.000
_cell.length_c   1.000
_cell.angle_alpha   90.00
_cell.angle_beta   90.00
_cell.angle_gamma   90.00
#
_symmetry.space_group_name_H-M   'P 1'
#
loop_
_entity.id
_entity.type
_entity.pdbx_description
1 polymer ?
#
loop_
_entity_poly.entity_id
_entity_poly.type
_entity_poly.pdbx_seq_one_letter_code
_entity_poly.pdbx_strand_id
1 'polypeptide(L)'
;MKKRRLAALAVAVIVVALLLEAGILKYVNDKMTYRTSEVMLDRVLTVLEKNDQSEADMIESLKSDYIVRARAVSYILDAKPEAELDVDELQRIAKLISVDEIHLLDQTGMIYSGTLPKYFGYDFDTGEQMAYFKPMLSDKQLSMCQDVTPNTAEGKEMMYAIVWDERGSKMIQVGITPKHLLQELQQNQVSAVVADMPVYKGMEIYVADPETKQIEGTTDSTQLGRSLEELGIDAEAADIGQTVRMDAAVKGEACRCMLLRDADYLLVITEEKSVYLESSFVAMLIVGVYLILASCGMIYMLAEVMKEKYEKEKLLYTSMTDELTRCGNRHAYETDIAKLDLQDAWAYLSLDVNGLKPVNDTRGHAAGDELICAAAETMKRSFADVGRVYRIGGDEFVVIVTGELEALDARLQDFDAEVARWQGELVDRMSIAWGYVLSTERPWESVHEISKAADIRMYERKAYFYRESGLDRRKS
;
A
#
# COMPACT_ATOMS: atom_id res chain seq x y z
N MET A 1 -30.26 -20.92 7.51
CA MET A 1 -30.27 -19.72 6.65
C MET A 1 -29.32 -18.63 7.10
N LYS A 2 -29.25 -18.18 8.36
CA LYS A 2 -28.35 -17.11 8.84
C LYS A 2 -26.85 -17.37 8.59
N LYS A 3 -26.33 -18.60 8.83
CA LYS A 3 -24.90 -18.93 8.60
C LYS A 3 -24.46 -18.79 7.12
N ARG A 4 -25.31 -19.20 6.15
CA ARG A 4 -25.01 -19.05 4.71
C ARG A 4 -25.00 -17.58 4.27
N ARG A 5 -25.87 -16.73 4.83
CA ARG A 5 -25.87 -15.27 4.57
C ARG A 5 -24.63 -14.58 5.13
N LEU A 6 -24.19 -14.99 6.32
CA LEU A 6 -22.96 -14.43 6.93
C LEU A 6 -21.70 -14.80 6.14
N ALA A 7 -21.59 -16.05 5.69
CA ALA A 7 -20.51 -16.51 4.83
C ALA A 7 -20.50 -15.77 3.47
N ALA A 8 -21.66 -15.60 2.84
CA ALA A 8 -21.79 -14.84 1.61
C ALA A 8 -21.39 -13.36 1.78
N LEU A 9 -21.76 -12.73 2.91
CA LEU A 9 -21.37 -11.36 3.23
C LEU A 9 -19.85 -11.25 3.44
N ALA A 10 -19.23 -12.20 4.15
CA ALA A 10 -17.78 -12.22 4.35
C ALA A 10 -17.03 -12.36 3.03
N VAL A 11 -17.47 -13.26 2.14
CA VAL A 11 -16.90 -13.41 0.80
C VAL A 11 -17.05 -12.12 -0.02
N ALA A 12 -18.22 -11.47 0.02
CA ALA A 12 -18.45 -10.21 -0.69
C ALA A 12 -17.52 -9.10 -0.18
N VAL A 13 -17.31 -8.98 1.14
CA VAL A 13 -16.38 -8.01 1.73
C VAL A 13 -14.94 -8.28 1.29
N ILE A 14 -14.49 -9.54 1.27
CA ILE A 14 -13.16 -9.91 0.78
C ILE A 14 -12.99 -9.53 -0.70
N VAL A 15 -13.97 -9.83 -1.54
CA VAL A 15 -13.93 -9.49 -2.97
C VAL A 15 -13.86 -7.98 -3.18
N VAL A 16 -14.66 -7.21 -2.45
CA VAL A 16 -14.62 -5.73 -2.51
C VAL A 16 -13.28 -5.19 -2.03
N ALA A 17 -12.71 -5.74 -0.96
CA ALA A 17 -11.39 -5.35 -0.47
C ALA A 17 -10.29 -5.61 -1.51
N LEU A 18 -10.30 -6.79 -2.16
CA LEU A 18 -9.35 -7.14 -3.23
C LEU A 18 -9.48 -6.23 -4.46
N LEU A 19 -10.70 -5.85 -4.84
CA LEU A 19 -10.93 -4.92 -5.95
C LEU A 19 -10.45 -3.51 -5.63
N LEU A 20 -10.70 -3.03 -4.42
CA LEU A 20 -10.21 -1.74 -3.94
C LEU A 20 -8.68 -1.71 -3.89
N GLU A 21 -8.08 -2.77 -3.39
CA GLU A 21 -6.62 -2.93 -3.33
C GLU A 21 -6.00 -2.91 -4.73
N ALA A 22 -6.53 -3.69 -5.67
CA ALA A 22 -6.08 -3.69 -7.05
C ALA A 22 -6.15 -2.28 -7.68
N GLY A 23 -7.22 -1.54 -7.39
CA GLY A 23 -7.37 -0.16 -7.82
C GLY A 23 -6.34 0.79 -7.20
N ILE A 24 -6.10 0.67 -5.90
CA ILE A 24 -5.11 1.49 -5.18
C ILE A 24 -3.69 1.16 -5.65
N LEU A 25 -3.33 -0.13 -5.75
CA LEU A 25 -2.02 -0.57 -6.26
C LEU A 25 -1.77 -0.04 -7.67
N LYS A 26 -2.76 -0.17 -8.56
CA LYS A 26 -2.67 0.37 -9.92
C LYS A 26 -2.43 1.87 -9.89
N TYR A 27 -3.21 2.63 -9.13
CA TYR A 27 -3.09 4.09 -9.03
C TYR A 27 -1.72 4.52 -8.48
N VAL A 28 -1.28 3.90 -7.38
CA VAL A 28 0.01 4.21 -6.73
C VAL A 28 1.16 3.87 -7.67
N ASN A 29 1.12 2.71 -8.31
CA ASN A 29 2.15 2.26 -9.21
C ASN A 29 2.22 3.15 -10.47
N ASP A 30 1.08 3.48 -11.08
CA ASP A 30 1.00 4.42 -12.19
C ASP A 30 1.60 5.78 -11.82
N LYS A 31 1.27 6.30 -10.65
CA LYS A 31 1.79 7.59 -10.18
C LYS A 31 3.28 7.54 -9.88
N MET A 32 3.78 6.44 -9.29
CA MET A 32 5.23 6.29 -9.01
C MET A 32 6.03 6.15 -10.30
N THR A 33 5.57 5.33 -11.23
CA THR A 33 6.19 5.14 -12.54
C THR A 33 6.31 6.46 -13.29
N TYR A 34 5.22 7.20 -13.41
CA TYR A 34 5.24 8.51 -14.06
C TYR A 34 6.21 9.49 -13.40
N ARG A 35 6.24 9.54 -12.08
CA ARG A 35 7.17 10.43 -11.36
C ARG A 35 8.63 10.01 -11.57
N THR A 36 8.88 8.71 -11.62
CA THR A 36 10.23 8.18 -11.88
C THR A 36 10.70 8.53 -13.29
N SER A 37 9.85 8.35 -14.31
CA SER A 37 10.17 8.69 -15.69
C SER A 37 10.34 10.20 -15.89
N GLU A 38 9.53 11.04 -15.23
CA GLU A 38 9.66 12.49 -15.25
C GLU A 38 11.01 12.95 -14.64
N VAL A 39 11.37 12.41 -13.47
CA VAL A 39 12.68 12.69 -12.83
C VAL A 39 13.84 12.17 -13.70
N MET A 40 13.64 11.05 -14.39
CA MET A 40 14.66 10.50 -15.28
C MET A 40 14.86 11.38 -16.52
N LEU A 41 13.77 11.86 -17.16
CA LEU A 41 13.85 12.81 -18.27
C LEU A 41 14.62 14.08 -17.89
N ASP A 42 14.26 14.69 -16.76
CA ASP A 42 14.94 15.89 -16.25
C ASP A 42 16.42 15.62 -15.96
N ARG A 43 16.73 14.45 -15.42
CA ARG A 43 18.13 14.04 -15.19
C ARG A 43 18.90 13.83 -16.49
N VAL A 44 18.29 13.19 -17.51
CA VAL A 44 18.91 13.00 -18.82
C VAL A 44 19.19 14.35 -19.44
N LEU A 45 18.22 15.26 -19.48
CA LEU A 45 18.38 16.61 -20.00
C LEU A 45 19.52 17.35 -19.27
N THR A 46 19.51 17.34 -17.94
CA THR A 46 20.59 17.99 -17.14
C THR A 46 21.97 17.40 -17.44
N VAL A 47 22.09 16.10 -17.69
CA VAL A 47 23.37 15.48 -18.04
C VAL A 47 23.84 15.94 -19.43
N LEU A 48 22.91 16.00 -20.41
CA LEU A 48 23.23 16.47 -21.77
C LEU A 48 23.64 17.94 -21.77
N GLU A 49 22.85 18.82 -21.17
CA GLU A 49 23.18 20.27 -21.04
C GLU A 49 24.54 20.51 -20.35
N LYS A 50 24.81 19.74 -19.27
CA LYS A 50 26.09 19.84 -18.58
C LYS A 50 27.25 19.36 -19.42
N ASN A 51 27.01 18.34 -20.24
CA ASN A 51 28.00 17.81 -21.18
C ASN A 51 28.32 18.82 -22.23
N ASP A 52 27.34 19.46 -22.86
CA ASP A 52 27.51 20.51 -23.87
C ASP A 52 28.24 21.73 -23.29
N GLN A 53 27.88 22.16 -22.08
CA GLN A 53 28.56 23.23 -21.39
C GLN A 53 30.02 22.89 -21.09
N SER A 54 30.30 21.66 -20.64
CA SER A 54 31.66 21.20 -20.36
C SER A 54 32.55 21.18 -21.63
N GLU A 55 31.97 20.77 -22.75
CA GLU A 55 32.60 20.78 -24.06
C GLU A 55 32.96 22.20 -24.50
N ALA A 56 31.98 23.11 -24.40
CA ALA A 56 32.18 24.52 -24.76
C ALA A 56 33.29 25.19 -23.90
N ASP A 57 33.26 24.94 -22.58
CA ASP A 57 34.26 25.46 -21.64
C ASP A 57 35.68 24.92 -21.95
N MET A 58 35.76 23.64 -22.35
CA MET A 58 37.02 23.02 -22.73
C MET A 58 37.58 23.62 -24.03
N ILE A 59 36.74 23.77 -25.04
CA ILE A 59 37.15 24.40 -26.33
C ILE A 59 37.64 25.79 -26.07
N GLU A 60 36.95 26.61 -25.28
CA GLU A 60 37.36 27.98 -24.97
C GLU A 60 38.70 28.03 -24.19
N SER A 61 38.87 27.11 -23.24
CA SER A 61 40.13 26.96 -22.49
C SER A 61 41.32 26.61 -23.42
N LEU A 62 41.10 25.66 -24.34
CA LEU A 62 42.14 25.28 -25.33
C LEU A 62 42.45 26.41 -26.29
N LYS A 63 41.45 27.15 -26.79
CA LYS A 63 41.66 28.34 -27.63
C LYS A 63 42.54 29.34 -26.92
N SER A 64 42.27 29.63 -25.67
CA SER A 64 43.07 30.55 -24.86
C SER A 64 44.52 30.06 -24.68
N ASP A 65 44.71 28.76 -24.37
CA ASP A 65 46.06 28.18 -24.23
C ASP A 65 46.83 28.22 -25.54
N TYR A 66 46.21 27.95 -26.68
CA TYR A 66 46.89 27.95 -27.97
C TYR A 66 47.27 29.35 -28.42
N ILE A 67 46.48 30.39 -28.10
CA ILE A 67 46.86 31.79 -28.31
C ILE A 67 48.12 32.13 -27.48
N VAL A 68 48.19 31.67 -26.21
CA VAL A 68 49.36 31.88 -25.35
C VAL A 68 50.61 31.21 -25.95
N ARG A 69 50.46 29.97 -26.52
CA ARG A 69 51.57 29.29 -27.21
C ARG A 69 52.02 30.07 -28.45
N ALA A 70 51.10 30.58 -29.25
CA ALA A 70 51.49 31.47 -30.41
C ALA A 70 52.25 32.72 -29.96
N ARG A 71 51.84 33.36 -28.87
CA ARG A 71 52.58 34.48 -28.26
C ARG A 71 53.96 34.05 -27.75
N ALA A 72 54.08 32.85 -27.17
CA ALA A 72 55.42 32.35 -26.74
C ALA A 72 56.33 32.10 -27.91
N VAL A 73 55.83 31.60 -29.06
CA VAL A 73 56.64 31.52 -30.29
C VAL A 73 57.08 32.89 -30.73
N SER A 74 56.20 33.93 -30.79
CA SER A 74 56.50 35.30 -31.10
C SER A 74 57.67 35.84 -30.26
N TYR A 75 57.55 35.66 -28.91
CA TYR A 75 58.58 36.09 -27.98
C TYR A 75 59.93 35.41 -28.21
N ILE A 76 59.95 34.10 -28.49
CA ILE A 76 61.17 33.35 -28.80
C ILE A 76 61.82 33.83 -30.06
N LEU A 77 61.00 34.07 -31.11
CA LEU A 77 61.53 34.58 -32.39
C LEU A 77 62.04 36.01 -32.29
N ASP A 78 61.45 36.87 -31.46
CA ASP A 78 61.98 38.23 -31.19
C ASP A 78 63.33 38.17 -30.46
N ALA A 79 63.51 37.16 -29.57
CA ALA A 79 64.81 36.96 -28.88
C ALA A 79 65.87 36.25 -29.74
N LYS A 80 65.43 35.52 -30.77
CA LYS A 80 66.26 34.68 -31.64
C LYS A 80 65.84 34.84 -33.13
N PRO A 81 66.11 36.00 -33.77
CA PRO A 81 65.62 36.27 -35.12
C PRO A 81 66.16 35.32 -36.19
N GLU A 82 67.32 34.75 -35.99
CA GLU A 82 67.98 33.81 -36.90
C GLU A 82 67.18 32.51 -37.03
N ALA A 83 66.34 32.16 -36.06
CA ALA A 83 65.45 30.97 -36.09
C ALA A 83 64.29 31.13 -37.09
N GLU A 84 63.96 32.32 -37.51
CA GLU A 84 62.78 32.63 -38.33
C GLU A 84 62.78 31.91 -39.71
N LEU A 85 63.93 31.72 -40.30
CA LEU A 85 64.09 31.04 -41.59
C LEU A 85 64.72 29.64 -41.46
N ASP A 86 64.98 29.18 -40.25
CA ASP A 86 65.56 27.88 -39.97
C ASP A 86 64.48 26.90 -39.58
N VAL A 87 64.13 26.02 -40.54
CA VAL A 87 63.05 24.99 -40.34
C VAL A 87 63.36 24.01 -39.17
N ASP A 88 64.63 23.62 -39.01
CA ASP A 88 65.04 22.69 -37.96
C ASP A 88 64.92 23.36 -36.59
N GLU A 89 65.23 24.63 -36.47
CA GLU A 89 65.10 25.37 -35.25
C GLU A 89 63.63 25.66 -34.90
N LEU A 90 62.81 26.01 -35.92
CA LEU A 90 61.36 26.13 -35.74
C LEU A 90 60.71 24.80 -35.27
N GLN A 91 61.20 23.68 -35.77
CA GLN A 91 60.77 22.39 -35.31
C GLN A 91 61.14 22.07 -33.84
N ARG A 92 62.34 22.55 -33.43
CA ARG A 92 62.76 22.47 -32.00
C ARG A 92 61.90 23.35 -31.10
N ILE A 93 61.60 24.58 -31.57
CA ILE A 93 60.69 25.48 -30.86
C ILE A 93 59.30 24.87 -30.75
N ALA A 94 58.78 24.31 -31.84
CA ALA A 94 57.44 23.61 -31.85
C ALA A 94 57.40 22.52 -30.78
N LYS A 95 58.40 21.65 -30.71
CA LYS A 95 58.52 20.60 -29.69
C LYS A 95 58.59 21.16 -28.26
N LEU A 96 59.31 22.25 -28.06
CA LEU A 96 59.52 22.93 -26.76
C LEU A 96 58.19 23.41 -26.17
N ILE A 97 57.35 24.01 -27.02
CA ILE A 97 56.05 24.58 -26.62
C ILE A 97 54.87 23.64 -26.86
N SER A 98 55.15 22.39 -27.28
CA SER A 98 54.16 21.36 -27.51
C SER A 98 53.06 21.76 -28.54
N VAL A 99 53.54 22.27 -29.69
CA VAL A 99 52.68 22.46 -30.88
C VAL A 99 53.17 21.55 -32.03
N ASP A 100 52.26 21.18 -32.93
CA ASP A 100 52.61 20.33 -34.08
C ASP A 100 53.20 21.12 -35.22
N GLU A 101 52.70 22.34 -35.46
CA GLU A 101 53.07 23.21 -36.59
C GLU A 101 53.27 24.66 -36.14
N ILE A 102 54.24 25.36 -36.78
CA ILE A 102 54.40 26.79 -36.68
C ILE A 102 54.45 27.33 -38.12
N HIS A 103 53.67 28.37 -38.40
CA HIS A 103 53.67 29.09 -39.65
C HIS A 103 53.92 30.58 -39.35
N LEU A 104 54.82 31.18 -40.11
CA LEU A 104 55.08 32.60 -40.07
C LEU A 104 54.52 33.26 -41.32
N LEU A 105 53.60 34.23 -41.09
CA LEU A 105 52.91 34.88 -42.16
C LEU A 105 53.35 36.35 -42.22
N ASP A 106 53.47 36.87 -43.39
CA ASP A 106 53.74 38.28 -43.63
C ASP A 106 52.48 39.15 -43.41
N GLN A 107 52.60 40.47 -43.61
CA GLN A 107 51.50 41.42 -43.44
C GLN A 107 50.34 41.21 -44.44
N THR A 108 50.58 40.49 -45.50
CA THR A 108 49.50 40.10 -46.50
C THR A 108 48.79 38.81 -46.14
N GLY A 109 49.26 38.08 -45.14
CA GLY A 109 48.72 36.81 -44.74
C GLY A 109 49.31 35.61 -45.47
N MET A 110 50.43 35.80 -46.20
CA MET A 110 51.15 34.75 -46.90
C MET A 110 52.17 34.05 -45.99
N ILE A 111 52.13 32.70 -45.93
CA ILE A 111 53.07 31.86 -45.21
C ILE A 111 54.46 31.94 -45.97
N TYR A 112 55.43 32.55 -45.33
CA TYR A 112 56.77 32.63 -45.92
C TYR A 112 57.79 31.71 -45.23
N SER A 113 57.52 31.28 -44.00
CA SER A 113 58.37 30.36 -43.25
C SER A 113 57.56 29.53 -42.26
N GLY A 114 58.15 28.47 -41.71
CA GLY A 114 57.46 27.59 -40.77
C GLY A 114 58.08 26.20 -40.63
N THR A 115 57.49 25.35 -39.82
CA THR A 115 57.96 23.98 -39.56
C THR A 115 57.76 23.05 -40.76
N LEU A 116 56.86 23.40 -41.70
CA LEU A 116 56.44 22.55 -42.84
C LEU A 116 56.52 23.34 -44.14
N PRO A 117 57.60 23.19 -44.92
CA PRO A 117 57.83 23.93 -46.17
C PRO A 117 56.73 23.74 -47.22
N LYS A 118 55.97 22.70 -47.18
CA LYS A 118 54.85 22.44 -48.13
C LYS A 118 53.74 23.48 -48.08
N TYR A 119 53.61 24.27 -47.01
CA TYR A 119 52.66 25.35 -46.85
C TYR A 119 53.12 26.70 -47.27
N PHE A 120 54.43 26.87 -47.62
CA PHE A 120 54.96 28.16 -48.04
C PHE A 120 54.24 28.61 -49.33
N GLY A 121 53.83 29.90 -49.32
CA GLY A 121 53.03 30.51 -50.36
C GLY A 121 51.49 30.34 -50.18
N TYR A 122 51.02 29.62 -49.18
CA TYR A 122 49.62 29.64 -48.83
C TYR A 122 49.25 30.96 -48.15
N ASP A 123 48.08 31.49 -48.44
CA ASP A 123 47.57 32.76 -47.91
C ASP A 123 46.10 32.53 -47.39
N PHE A 124 45.47 33.60 -46.93
CA PHE A 124 44.13 33.58 -46.45
C PHE A 124 43.05 33.36 -47.53
N ASP A 125 43.38 33.24 -48.78
CA ASP A 125 42.51 32.88 -49.89
C ASP A 125 42.68 31.41 -50.33
N THR A 126 43.64 30.70 -49.73
CA THR A 126 44.01 29.32 -50.13
C THR A 126 43.05 28.24 -49.59
N GLY A 127 41.87 28.61 -49.13
CA GLY A 127 40.84 27.65 -48.63
C GLY A 127 40.07 28.19 -47.43
N GLU A 128 38.96 27.51 -47.11
CA GLU A 128 38.04 27.98 -46.08
C GLU A 128 38.68 28.06 -44.69
N GLN A 129 39.54 27.12 -44.36
CA GLN A 129 40.25 27.09 -43.08
C GLN A 129 41.18 28.32 -42.95
N MET A 130 41.93 28.66 -43.96
CA MET A 130 42.78 29.83 -43.93
C MET A 130 41.98 31.12 -43.98
N ALA A 131 40.88 31.18 -44.74
CA ALA A 131 40.00 32.35 -44.84
C ALA A 131 39.39 32.79 -43.49
N TYR A 132 39.25 31.88 -42.53
CA TYR A 132 38.81 32.20 -41.13
C TYR A 132 39.63 33.33 -40.52
N PHE A 133 40.93 33.42 -40.86
CA PHE A 133 41.87 34.38 -40.27
C PHE A 133 41.97 35.72 -41.04
N LYS A 134 41.21 35.96 -42.07
CA LYS A 134 41.18 37.26 -42.82
C LYS A 134 41.01 38.50 -41.93
N PRO A 135 40.21 38.48 -40.83
CA PRO A 135 40.04 39.60 -39.92
C PRO A 135 41.42 40.13 -39.36
N MET A 136 42.43 39.24 -39.22
CA MET A 136 43.76 39.60 -38.77
C MET A 136 44.44 40.71 -39.61
N LEU A 137 44.10 40.75 -40.90
CA LEU A 137 44.65 41.79 -41.79
C LEU A 137 44.14 43.19 -41.45
N SER A 138 42.99 43.29 -40.82
CA SER A 138 42.38 44.59 -40.50
C SER A 138 42.68 45.09 -39.10
N ASP A 139 43.06 44.18 -38.17
CA ASP A 139 43.36 44.56 -36.79
C ASP A 139 44.60 43.83 -36.28
N LYS A 140 45.66 44.61 -36.04
CA LYS A 140 46.93 44.11 -35.53
C LYS A 140 46.96 43.79 -34.05
N GLN A 141 45.90 44.10 -33.30
CA GLN A 141 45.73 43.71 -31.89
C GLN A 141 44.91 42.41 -31.73
N LEU A 142 44.30 41.95 -32.82
CA LEU A 142 43.50 40.75 -32.80
C LEU A 142 44.36 39.50 -32.57
N SER A 143 43.84 38.57 -31.81
CA SER A 143 44.34 37.21 -31.70
C SER A 143 43.16 36.28 -31.92
N MET A 144 43.32 35.25 -32.75
CA MET A 144 42.25 34.35 -33.14
C MET A 144 42.68 32.90 -32.94
N CYS A 145 41.73 32.07 -32.55
CA CYS A 145 41.88 30.62 -32.59
C CYS A 145 40.57 30.02 -33.17
N GLN A 146 40.72 29.15 -34.14
CA GLN A 146 39.58 28.46 -34.73
C GLN A 146 39.21 27.19 -33.93
N ASP A 147 37.99 26.74 -34.11
CA ASP A 147 37.54 25.42 -33.64
C ASP A 147 38.27 24.30 -34.39
N VAL A 148 38.06 23.06 -33.94
CA VAL A 148 38.61 21.91 -34.64
C VAL A 148 38.09 21.91 -36.08
N THR A 149 39.01 21.99 -37.03
CA THR A 149 38.68 22.11 -38.45
C THR A 149 39.70 21.31 -39.29
N PRO A 150 39.25 20.59 -40.33
CA PRO A 150 40.16 19.92 -41.25
C PRO A 150 41.12 20.93 -41.88
N ASN A 151 42.45 20.68 -41.83
CA ASN A 151 43.42 21.56 -42.48
C ASN A 151 43.29 21.50 -44.02
N THR A 152 43.58 22.61 -44.66
CA THR A 152 43.39 22.77 -46.12
C THR A 152 44.20 21.76 -46.97
N ALA A 153 45.34 21.26 -46.48
CA ALA A 153 46.23 20.46 -47.33
C ALA A 153 46.01 18.92 -47.13
N GLU A 154 45.68 18.46 -45.96
CA GLU A 154 45.66 17.02 -45.61
C GLU A 154 44.32 16.54 -45.07
N GLY A 155 43.37 17.46 -44.83
CA GLY A 155 42.11 17.12 -44.16
C GLY A 155 42.26 16.63 -42.72
N LYS A 156 43.39 16.91 -42.07
CA LYS A 156 43.63 16.50 -40.68
C LYS A 156 42.95 17.48 -39.73
N GLU A 157 42.28 16.96 -38.76
CA GLU A 157 41.62 17.75 -37.70
C GLU A 157 42.65 18.49 -36.85
N MET A 158 42.62 19.82 -36.91
CA MET A 158 43.57 20.73 -36.28
C MET A 158 42.85 21.91 -35.67
N MET A 159 43.45 22.49 -34.65
CA MET A 159 43.13 23.86 -34.19
C MET A 159 44.32 24.78 -34.50
N TYR A 160 44.06 25.89 -35.09
CA TYR A 160 45.05 26.89 -35.39
C TYR A 160 44.80 28.16 -34.58
N ALA A 161 45.85 28.66 -33.85
CA ALA A 161 45.81 29.94 -33.20
C ALA A 161 46.81 30.89 -33.87
N ILE A 162 46.42 32.14 -34.09
CA ILE A 162 47.26 33.17 -34.77
C ILE A 162 47.30 34.46 -33.94
N VAL A 163 48.48 35.06 -33.91
CA VAL A 163 48.75 36.35 -33.23
C VAL A 163 49.66 37.20 -34.07
N TRP A 164 49.60 38.52 -33.92
CA TRP A 164 50.64 39.42 -34.42
C TRP A 164 51.84 39.39 -33.47
N ASP A 165 53.05 39.62 -34.04
CA ASP A 165 54.21 39.96 -33.23
C ASP A 165 54.04 41.36 -32.55
N GLU A 166 54.84 41.68 -31.54
CA GLU A 166 54.66 42.92 -30.77
C GLU A 166 54.84 44.18 -31.66
N ARG A 167 55.53 44.07 -32.81
CA ARG A 167 55.78 45.14 -33.78
C ARG A 167 54.73 45.27 -34.85
N GLY A 168 53.79 44.30 -34.94
CA GLY A 168 52.83 44.21 -36.03
C GLY A 168 53.45 44.03 -37.42
N SER A 169 54.58 43.34 -37.48
CA SER A 169 55.36 43.13 -38.69
C SER A 169 55.13 41.80 -39.36
N LYS A 170 54.76 40.81 -38.59
CA LYS A 170 54.44 39.44 -39.05
C LYS A 170 53.37 38.78 -38.13
N MET A 171 52.69 37.70 -38.61
CA MET A 171 51.80 36.91 -37.82
C MET A 171 52.44 35.54 -37.56
N ILE A 172 52.20 35.06 -36.37
CA ILE A 172 52.64 33.77 -35.92
C ILE A 172 51.37 32.86 -35.74
N GLN A 173 51.30 31.80 -36.50
CA GLN A 173 50.26 30.81 -36.40
C GLN A 173 50.87 29.53 -35.87
N VAL A 174 50.19 28.92 -34.86
CA VAL A 174 50.51 27.59 -34.35
C VAL A 174 49.38 26.64 -34.65
N GLY A 175 49.71 25.42 -35.09
CA GLY A 175 48.77 24.36 -35.36
C GLY A 175 48.95 23.20 -34.36
N ILE A 176 47.87 22.72 -33.82
CA ILE A 176 47.84 21.67 -32.79
C ILE A 176 46.75 20.66 -33.12
N THR A 177 47.08 19.39 -33.06
CA THR A 177 46.09 18.29 -33.10
C THR A 177 45.52 18.14 -31.70
N PRO A 178 44.25 18.47 -31.43
CA PRO A 178 43.66 18.46 -30.10
C PRO A 178 43.24 17.02 -29.70
N LYS A 179 44.22 16.12 -29.55
CA LYS A 179 43.97 14.67 -29.33
C LYS A 179 43.07 14.37 -28.13
N HIS A 180 43.26 15.10 -27.01
CA HIS A 180 42.43 14.90 -25.81
C HIS A 180 41.01 15.40 -26.07
N LEU A 181 40.85 16.58 -26.69
CA LEU A 181 39.52 17.09 -27.04
C LEU A 181 38.79 16.14 -28.00
N LEU A 182 39.49 15.64 -29.03
CA LEU A 182 38.86 14.67 -29.97
C LEU A 182 38.44 13.39 -29.29
N GLN A 183 39.20 12.91 -28.30
CA GLN A 183 38.79 11.73 -27.50
C GLN A 183 37.59 12.05 -26.60
N GLU A 184 37.55 13.19 -25.95
CA GLU A 184 36.43 13.60 -25.12
C GLU A 184 35.19 13.90 -25.93
N LEU A 185 35.29 14.56 -27.07
CA LEU A 185 34.18 14.73 -28.01
C LEU A 185 33.56 13.38 -28.43
N GLN A 186 34.38 12.34 -28.65
CA GLN A 186 33.88 11.03 -28.94
C GLN A 186 33.16 10.39 -27.76
N GLN A 187 33.66 10.58 -26.54
CA GLN A 187 33.03 10.01 -25.31
C GLN A 187 31.79 10.78 -24.89
N ASN A 188 31.74 12.05 -25.22
CA ASN A 188 30.66 12.98 -24.90
C ASN A 188 29.56 13.01 -25.97
N GLN A 189 29.67 12.25 -27.04
CA GLN A 189 28.57 12.12 -28.00
C GLN A 189 27.31 11.66 -27.29
N VAL A 190 26.16 12.21 -27.65
CA VAL A 190 24.83 11.87 -27.10
C VAL A 190 24.62 10.35 -27.08
N SER A 191 25.06 9.67 -28.14
CA SER A 191 24.98 8.21 -28.24
C SER A 191 25.75 7.47 -27.15
N ALA A 192 26.97 7.96 -26.82
CA ALA A 192 27.79 7.33 -25.79
C ALA A 192 27.25 7.62 -24.37
N VAL A 193 26.87 8.85 -24.10
CA VAL A 193 26.32 9.29 -22.81
C VAL A 193 25.03 8.55 -22.48
N VAL A 194 24.13 8.39 -23.46
CA VAL A 194 22.83 7.75 -23.24
C VAL A 194 22.94 6.23 -23.14
N ALA A 195 23.85 5.60 -23.91
CA ALA A 195 24.04 4.15 -23.90
C ALA A 195 24.44 3.61 -22.50
N ASP A 196 25.18 4.38 -21.73
CA ASP A 196 25.67 3.98 -20.40
C ASP A 196 24.69 4.37 -19.26
N MET A 197 23.55 4.95 -19.58
CA MET A 197 22.56 5.33 -18.56
C MET A 197 21.90 4.09 -17.93
N PRO A 198 21.80 4.07 -16.59
CA PRO A 198 21.17 2.94 -15.91
C PRO A 198 19.65 2.95 -16.13
N VAL A 199 19.13 1.90 -16.75
CA VAL A 199 17.71 1.67 -16.94
C VAL A 199 17.28 0.36 -16.30
N TYR A 200 16.03 0.26 -15.87
CA TYR A 200 15.48 -1.02 -15.38
C TYR A 200 14.85 -1.81 -16.53
N LYS A 201 14.61 -3.09 -16.28
CA LYS A 201 14.04 -4.01 -17.28
C LYS A 201 12.75 -3.46 -17.88
N GLY A 202 12.70 -3.40 -19.21
CA GLY A 202 11.56 -2.92 -19.96
C GLY A 202 11.47 -1.39 -20.11
N MET A 203 12.48 -0.65 -19.64
CA MET A 203 12.63 0.78 -19.86
C MET A 203 13.71 1.05 -20.90
N GLU A 204 13.43 1.95 -21.82
CA GLU A 204 14.41 2.45 -22.80
C GLU A 204 14.34 3.98 -22.86
N ILE A 205 15.51 4.57 -23.11
CA ILE A 205 15.68 6.01 -23.27
C ILE A 205 16.08 6.27 -24.73
N TYR A 206 15.45 7.25 -25.32
CA TYR A 206 15.79 7.76 -26.63
C TYR A 206 15.99 9.26 -26.55
N VAL A 207 17.05 9.74 -27.17
CA VAL A 207 17.35 11.15 -27.38
C VAL A 207 17.39 11.33 -28.89
N ALA A 208 16.59 12.23 -29.41
CA ALA A 208 16.47 12.48 -30.82
C ALA A 208 16.62 13.98 -31.10
N ASP A 209 17.05 14.29 -32.31
CA ASP A 209 17.03 15.65 -32.84
C ASP A 209 15.58 16.17 -32.93
N PRO A 210 15.27 17.36 -32.43
CA PRO A 210 13.90 17.87 -32.34
C PRO A 210 13.28 18.23 -33.71
N GLU A 211 14.10 18.41 -34.77
CA GLU A 211 13.62 18.76 -36.14
C GLU A 211 13.49 17.51 -36.99
N THR A 212 14.56 16.73 -37.10
CA THR A 212 14.62 15.53 -37.96
C THR A 212 14.00 14.29 -37.30
N LYS A 213 13.85 14.30 -35.95
CA LYS A 213 13.32 13.18 -35.15
C LYS A 213 14.17 11.92 -35.23
N GLN A 214 15.41 12.03 -35.75
CA GLN A 214 16.36 10.92 -35.77
C GLN A 214 16.96 10.69 -34.37
N ILE A 215 17.10 9.44 -33.99
CA ILE A 215 17.65 9.01 -32.71
C ILE A 215 19.17 9.18 -32.74
N GLU A 216 19.68 10.12 -31.94
CA GLU A 216 21.10 10.40 -31.76
C GLU A 216 21.71 9.68 -30.55
N GLY A 217 20.87 9.29 -29.60
CA GLY A 217 21.28 8.52 -28.42
C GLY A 217 20.17 7.59 -27.92
N THR A 218 20.55 6.40 -27.48
CA THR A 218 19.59 5.42 -26.95
C THR A 218 20.30 4.37 -26.08
N THR A 219 19.57 3.83 -25.13
CA THR A 219 19.99 2.65 -24.36
C THR A 219 19.90 1.34 -25.13
N ASP A 220 19.20 1.32 -26.28
CA ASP A 220 19.20 0.21 -27.25
C ASP A 220 19.93 0.63 -28.53
N SER A 221 21.22 0.34 -28.59
CA SER A 221 22.08 0.72 -29.70
C SER A 221 21.62 0.28 -31.08
N THR A 222 20.71 -0.71 -31.18
CA THR A 222 20.16 -1.19 -32.46
C THR A 222 19.19 -0.18 -33.10
N GLN A 223 18.76 0.83 -32.35
CA GLN A 223 17.81 1.84 -32.82
C GLN A 223 18.49 3.18 -33.20
N LEU A 224 19.78 3.29 -33.00
CA LEU A 224 20.53 4.51 -33.32
C LEU A 224 20.40 4.89 -34.79
N GLY A 225 20.16 6.16 -35.09
CA GLY A 225 19.98 6.70 -36.44
C GLY A 225 18.60 6.44 -37.11
N ARG A 226 17.70 5.72 -36.41
CA ARG A 226 16.31 5.54 -36.87
C ARG A 226 15.44 6.73 -36.48
N SER A 227 14.29 6.90 -37.14
CA SER A 227 13.30 7.88 -36.69
C SER A 227 12.43 7.36 -35.55
N LEU A 228 12.03 8.21 -34.60
CA LEU A 228 11.05 7.89 -33.56
C LEU A 228 9.70 7.42 -34.15
N GLU A 229 9.31 7.94 -35.33
CA GLU A 229 8.10 7.55 -36.04
C GLU A 229 8.16 6.09 -36.51
N GLU A 230 9.32 5.61 -36.96
CA GLU A 230 9.53 4.20 -37.32
C GLU A 230 9.37 3.26 -36.13
N LEU A 231 9.57 3.74 -34.92
CA LEU A 231 9.34 3.02 -33.68
C LEU A 231 7.87 3.08 -33.21
N GLY A 232 7.02 3.87 -33.87
CA GLY A 232 5.61 4.06 -33.53
C GLY A 232 5.38 5.13 -32.48
N ILE A 233 6.34 6.04 -32.27
CA ILE A 233 6.27 7.15 -31.31
C ILE A 233 5.90 8.43 -32.06
N ASP A 234 4.75 9.02 -31.72
CA ASP A 234 4.33 10.32 -32.26
C ASP A 234 5.11 11.45 -31.59
N ALA A 235 6.15 11.90 -32.28
CA ALA A 235 7.06 12.92 -31.79
C ALA A 235 6.47 14.36 -31.85
N GLU A 236 5.39 14.59 -32.59
CA GLU A 236 4.73 15.89 -32.69
C GLU A 236 3.80 16.21 -31.52
N ALA A 237 3.54 15.21 -30.66
CA ALA A 237 2.66 15.39 -29.51
C ALA A 237 3.24 16.33 -28.44
N ALA A 238 4.56 16.61 -28.45
CA ALA A 238 5.23 17.42 -27.43
C ALA A 238 5.58 18.83 -27.92
N ASP A 239 5.04 19.84 -27.25
CA ASP A 239 5.50 21.23 -27.38
C ASP A 239 6.77 21.47 -26.55
N ILE A 240 7.54 22.51 -26.90
CA ILE A 240 8.78 22.87 -26.20
C ILE A 240 8.49 23.16 -24.71
N GLY A 241 9.25 22.51 -23.83
CA GLY A 241 9.16 22.65 -22.38
C GLY A 241 7.99 21.91 -21.74
N GLN A 242 7.23 21.10 -22.52
CA GLN A 242 6.13 20.31 -21.98
C GLN A 242 6.45 18.82 -21.96
N THR A 243 6.12 18.19 -20.84
CA THR A 243 6.15 16.72 -20.74
C THR A 243 4.81 16.15 -21.18
N VAL A 244 4.81 15.34 -22.22
CA VAL A 244 3.63 14.66 -22.77
C VAL A 244 3.67 13.17 -22.42
N ARG A 245 2.52 12.62 -22.11
CA ARG A 245 2.32 11.20 -21.80
C ARG A 245 1.43 10.57 -22.85
N MET A 246 1.88 9.46 -23.40
CA MET A 246 1.10 8.72 -24.38
C MET A 246 1.32 7.21 -24.26
N ASP A 247 0.38 6.45 -24.77
CA ASP A 247 0.54 5.03 -24.98
C ASP A 247 0.86 4.79 -26.46
N ALA A 248 1.88 4.00 -26.75
CA ALA A 248 2.28 3.65 -28.10
C ALA A 248 2.65 2.16 -28.21
N ALA A 249 2.64 1.64 -29.42
CA ALA A 249 3.20 0.34 -29.71
C ALA A 249 4.63 0.53 -30.23
N VAL A 250 5.62 0.41 -29.34
CA VAL A 250 7.03 0.58 -29.67
C VAL A 250 7.63 -0.78 -29.99
N LYS A 251 8.21 -0.95 -31.16
CA LYS A 251 8.73 -2.24 -31.67
C LYS A 251 7.70 -3.39 -31.65
N GLY A 252 6.40 -3.09 -31.69
CA GLY A 252 5.32 -4.06 -31.62
C GLY A 252 4.86 -4.40 -30.18
N GLU A 253 5.53 -3.91 -29.17
CA GLU A 253 5.15 -4.08 -27.76
C GLU A 253 4.35 -2.86 -27.28
N ALA A 254 3.35 -3.12 -26.46
CA ALA A 254 2.56 -2.03 -25.86
C ALA A 254 3.38 -1.33 -24.77
N CYS A 255 3.74 -0.07 -25.05
CA CYS A 255 4.54 0.76 -24.17
C CYS A 255 3.78 1.97 -23.66
N ARG A 256 4.20 2.46 -22.53
CA ARG A 256 3.88 3.77 -22.01
C ARG A 256 5.05 4.69 -22.31
N CYS A 257 4.78 5.80 -22.98
CA CYS A 257 5.81 6.74 -23.42
C CYS A 257 5.66 8.06 -22.68
N MET A 258 6.79 8.64 -22.32
CA MET A 258 6.89 9.99 -21.79
C MET A 258 7.86 10.77 -22.65
N LEU A 259 7.42 11.89 -23.19
CA LEU A 259 8.19 12.74 -24.09
C LEU A 259 8.43 14.10 -23.43
N LEU A 260 9.64 14.62 -23.61
CA LEU A 260 10.02 16.00 -23.26
C LEU A 260 10.76 16.60 -24.44
N ARG A 261 10.24 17.68 -24.99
CA ARG A 261 10.91 18.44 -26.03
C ARG A 261 11.57 19.67 -25.43
N ASP A 262 12.86 19.79 -25.63
CA ASP A 262 13.65 20.98 -25.34
C ASP A 262 14.06 21.68 -26.66
N ALA A 263 14.85 22.75 -26.58
CA ALA A 263 15.34 23.47 -27.75
C ALA A 263 16.28 22.60 -28.61
N ASP A 264 17.15 21.86 -27.96
CA ASP A 264 18.22 21.09 -28.60
C ASP A 264 17.96 19.59 -28.65
N TYR A 265 17.04 19.07 -27.83
CA TYR A 265 16.80 17.64 -27.68
C TYR A 265 15.31 17.29 -27.61
N LEU A 266 14.96 16.16 -28.21
CA LEU A 266 13.68 15.47 -27.98
C LEU A 266 13.94 14.18 -27.22
N LEU A 267 13.56 14.17 -25.96
CA LEU A 267 13.78 13.08 -25.02
C LEU A 267 12.54 12.19 -24.94
N VAL A 268 12.73 10.89 -25.03
CA VAL A 268 11.64 9.91 -24.89
C VAL A 268 12.06 8.80 -23.96
N ILE A 269 11.21 8.50 -22.98
CA ILE A 269 11.31 7.30 -22.15
C ILE A 269 10.14 6.38 -22.48
N THR A 270 10.44 5.14 -22.74
CA THR A 270 9.44 4.10 -22.97
C THR A 270 9.49 3.03 -21.88
N GLU A 271 8.34 2.54 -21.46
CA GLU A 271 8.19 1.47 -20.48
C GLU A 271 7.23 0.40 -21.01
N GLU A 272 7.68 -0.84 -21.09
CA GLU A 272 6.85 -1.94 -21.51
C GLU A 272 5.73 -2.24 -20.49
N LYS A 273 4.49 -2.25 -20.95
CA LYS A 273 3.32 -2.58 -20.10
C LYS A 273 3.35 -4.02 -19.59
N SER A 274 3.98 -4.94 -20.32
CA SER A 274 4.13 -6.34 -19.94
C SER A 274 4.90 -6.51 -18.65
N VAL A 275 6.05 -5.85 -18.50
CA VAL A 275 6.90 -5.88 -17.31
C VAL A 275 6.22 -5.26 -16.11
N TYR A 276 5.51 -4.16 -16.33
CA TYR A 276 4.70 -3.48 -15.33
C TYR A 276 3.55 -4.37 -14.82
N LEU A 277 2.83 -5.06 -15.71
CA LEU A 277 1.74 -5.96 -15.32
C LEU A 277 2.24 -7.16 -14.53
N GLU A 278 3.41 -7.71 -14.88
CA GLU A 278 4.02 -8.84 -14.18
C GLU A 278 4.36 -8.47 -12.72
N SER A 279 5.02 -7.34 -12.49
CA SER A 279 5.38 -6.87 -11.14
C SER A 279 4.14 -6.54 -10.29
N SER A 280 3.13 -5.93 -10.89
CA SER A 280 1.86 -5.59 -10.24
C SER A 280 1.07 -6.83 -9.86
N PHE A 281 1.09 -7.86 -10.71
CA PHE A 281 0.41 -9.14 -10.45
C PHE A 281 1.02 -9.88 -9.26
N VAL A 282 2.35 -9.93 -9.14
CA VAL A 282 3.04 -10.55 -8.00
C VAL A 282 2.70 -9.83 -6.70
N ALA A 283 2.74 -8.50 -6.69
CA ALA A 283 2.36 -7.70 -5.53
C ALA A 283 0.91 -7.96 -5.09
N MET A 284 -0.03 -7.95 -6.05
CA MET A 284 -1.45 -8.23 -5.81
C MET A 284 -1.69 -9.65 -5.26
N LEU A 285 -0.92 -10.64 -5.73
CA LEU A 285 -1.00 -12.01 -5.25
C LEU A 285 -0.53 -12.13 -3.80
N ILE A 286 0.56 -11.47 -3.42
CA ILE A 286 1.10 -11.48 -2.05
C ILE A 286 0.07 -10.88 -1.07
N VAL A 287 -0.49 -9.72 -1.39
CA VAL A 287 -1.46 -9.07 -0.51
C VAL A 287 -2.78 -9.83 -0.48
N GLY A 288 -3.20 -10.41 -1.61
CA GLY A 288 -4.36 -11.30 -1.67
C GLY A 288 -4.25 -12.50 -0.72
N VAL A 289 -3.09 -13.16 -0.71
CA VAL A 289 -2.80 -14.26 0.24
C VAL A 289 -2.85 -13.76 1.68
N TYR A 290 -2.25 -12.60 1.97
CA TYR A 290 -2.29 -11.99 3.31
C TYR A 290 -3.73 -11.72 3.77
N LEU A 291 -4.57 -11.12 2.92
CA LEU A 291 -5.99 -10.84 3.25
C LEU A 291 -6.79 -12.12 3.49
N ILE A 292 -6.55 -13.18 2.72
CA ILE A 292 -7.18 -14.48 2.94
C ILE A 292 -6.79 -15.05 4.31
N LEU A 293 -5.50 -15.04 4.64
CA LEU A 293 -5.01 -15.53 5.93
C LEU A 293 -5.56 -14.71 7.09
N ALA A 294 -5.57 -13.38 6.99
CA ALA A 294 -6.14 -12.49 7.99
C ALA A 294 -7.64 -12.74 8.19
N SER A 295 -8.38 -12.93 7.10
CA SER A 295 -9.81 -13.24 7.13
C SER A 295 -10.08 -14.60 7.78
N CYS A 296 -9.30 -15.63 7.47
CA CYS A 296 -9.38 -16.93 8.12
C CYS A 296 -9.11 -16.83 9.62
N GLY A 297 -8.08 -16.06 10.01
CA GLY A 297 -7.77 -15.80 11.42
C GLY A 297 -8.92 -15.10 12.17
N MET A 298 -9.52 -14.09 11.53
CA MET A 298 -10.68 -13.38 12.10
C MET A 298 -11.90 -14.29 12.27
N ILE A 299 -12.21 -15.13 11.26
CA ILE A 299 -13.31 -16.09 11.32
C ILE A 299 -13.06 -17.11 12.44
N TYR A 300 -11.83 -17.59 12.57
CA TYR A 300 -11.46 -18.51 13.65
C TYR A 300 -11.66 -17.89 15.04
N MET A 301 -11.18 -16.65 15.24
CA MET A 301 -11.37 -15.94 16.51
C MET A 301 -12.85 -15.71 16.84
N LEU A 302 -13.66 -15.30 15.86
CA LEU A 302 -15.11 -15.13 16.04
C LEU A 302 -15.80 -16.45 16.40
N ALA A 303 -15.40 -17.55 15.78
CA ALA A 303 -15.94 -18.88 16.09
C ALA A 303 -15.62 -19.30 17.53
N GLU A 304 -14.40 -19.02 18.01
CA GLU A 304 -13.97 -19.33 19.38
C GLU A 304 -14.73 -18.50 20.42
N VAL A 305 -14.89 -17.19 20.17
CA VAL A 305 -15.69 -16.31 21.04
C VAL A 305 -17.15 -16.74 21.10
N MET A 306 -17.75 -17.13 19.96
CA MET A 306 -19.13 -17.64 19.93
C MET A 306 -19.28 -18.97 20.65
N LYS A 307 -18.29 -19.85 20.56
CA LYS A 307 -18.27 -21.14 21.28
C LYS A 307 -18.19 -20.90 22.80
N GLU A 308 -17.29 -20.05 23.25
CA GLU A 308 -17.15 -19.67 24.66
C GLU A 308 -18.46 -19.08 25.21
N LYS A 309 -19.10 -18.18 24.46
CA LYS A 309 -20.39 -17.60 24.85
C LYS A 309 -21.47 -18.67 24.97
N TYR A 310 -21.55 -19.59 24.02
CA TYR A 310 -22.50 -20.67 24.03
C TYR A 310 -22.29 -21.64 25.22
N GLU A 311 -21.06 -22.00 25.51
CA GLU A 311 -20.70 -22.84 26.67
C GLU A 311 -21.07 -22.17 27.99
N LYS A 312 -20.78 -20.84 28.10
CA LYS A 312 -21.17 -20.06 29.27
C LYS A 312 -22.68 -19.98 29.47
N GLU A 313 -23.45 -19.74 28.40
CA GLU A 313 -24.94 -19.75 28.48
C GLU A 313 -25.47 -21.13 28.87
N LYS A 314 -24.87 -22.20 28.32
CA LYS A 314 -25.24 -23.58 28.68
C LYS A 314 -24.94 -23.91 30.14
N LEU A 315 -23.76 -23.52 30.63
CA LEU A 315 -23.39 -23.70 32.03
C LEU A 315 -24.35 -22.95 32.96
N LEU A 316 -24.67 -21.70 32.61
CA LEU A 316 -25.62 -20.89 33.40
C LEU A 316 -27.00 -21.54 33.44
N TYR A 317 -27.51 -22.03 32.29
CA TYR A 317 -28.78 -22.72 32.21
C TYR A 317 -28.79 -23.98 33.08
N THR A 318 -27.76 -24.80 32.98
CA THR A 318 -27.67 -26.06 33.78
C THR A 318 -27.51 -25.76 35.27
N SER A 319 -26.81 -24.69 35.63
CA SER A 319 -26.62 -24.26 37.02
C SER A 319 -27.90 -23.69 37.68
N MET A 320 -28.87 -23.21 36.87
CA MET A 320 -30.08 -22.52 37.35
C MET A 320 -31.38 -23.31 37.17
N THR A 321 -31.32 -24.51 36.59
CA THR A 321 -32.51 -25.34 36.33
C THR A 321 -32.46 -26.68 37.02
N ASP A 322 -33.61 -27.18 37.50
CA ASP A 322 -33.79 -28.54 37.97
C ASP A 322 -33.83 -29.50 36.78
N GLU A 323 -33.06 -30.57 36.82
CA GLU A 323 -32.90 -31.50 35.68
C GLU A 323 -34.21 -32.28 35.36
N LEU A 324 -34.95 -32.66 36.39
CA LEU A 324 -36.17 -33.43 36.23
C LEU A 324 -37.34 -32.58 35.72
N THR A 325 -37.58 -31.44 36.37
CA THR A 325 -38.79 -30.65 36.15
C THR A 325 -38.59 -29.48 35.20
N ARG A 326 -37.35 -29.11 34.93
CA ARG A 326 -37.01 -27.89 34.15
C ARG A 326 -37.53 -26.58 34.75
N CYS A 327 -37.94 -26.60 36.02
CA CYS A 327 -38.17 -25.40 36.83
C CYS A 327 -36.84 -24.73 37.21
N GLY A 328 -36.86 -23.53 37.76
CA GLY A 328 -35.70 -23.01 38.48
C GLY A 328 -35.30 -23.96 39.61
N ASN A 329 -34.03 -24.22 39.81
CA ASN A 329 -33.53 -24.98 40.94
C ASN A 329 -33.35 -24.10 42.19
N ARG A 330 -32.90 -24.69 43.27
CA ARG A 330 -32.64 -24.00 44.53
C ARG A 330 -31.71 -22.79 44.38
N HIS A 331 -30.67 -22.93 43.54
CA HIS A 331 -29.73 -21.81 43.29
C HIS A 331 -30.41 -20.67 42.53
N ALA A 332 -31.26 -20.96 41.55
CA ALA A 332 -32.06 -19.95 40.88
C ALA A 332 -32.98 -19.22 41.84
N TYR A 333 -33.66 -19.98 42.73
CA TYR A 333 -34.51 -19.44 43.78
C TYR A 333 -33.73 -18.47 44.69
N GLU A 334 -32.59 -18.91 45.25
CA GLU A 334 -31.76 -18.09 46.12
C GLU A 334 -31.26 -16.80 45.42
N THR A 335 -30.93 -16.91 44.16
CA THR A 335 -30.48 -15.78 43.35
C THR A 335 -31.60 -14.79 43.06
N ASP A 336 -32.81 -15.26 42.80
CA ASP A 336 -33.93 -14.38 42.41
C ASP A 336 -34.60 -13.77 43.64
N ILE A 337 -34.74 -14.54 44.72
CA ILE A 337 -35.31 -14.03 45.97
C ILE A 337 -34.46 -12.93 46.61
N ALA A 338 -33.15 -12.99 46.44
CA ALA A 338 -32.23 -11.94 46.94
C ALA A 338 -32.35 -10.59 46.21
N LYS A 339 -33.03 -10.57 45.06
CA LYS A 339 -33.29 -9.36 44.27
C LYS A 339 -34.64 -8.71 44.54
N LEU A 340 -35.53 -9.39 45.29
CA LEU A 340 -36.87 -8.88 45.62
C LEU A 340 -36.78 -7.73 46.61
N ASP A 341 -37.44 -6.63 46.27
CA ASP A 341 -37.64 -5.52 47.21
C ASP A 341 -38.97 -5.71 47.98
N LEU A 342 -38.92 -5.47 49.29
CA LEU A 342 -40.11 -5.51 50.13
C LEU A 342 -41.07 -4.35 49.86
N GLN A 343 -40.64 -3.33 49.12
CA GLN A 343 -41.46 -2.21 48.73
C GLN A 343 -42.27 -2.50 47.44
N ASP A 344 -41.86 -3.51 46.69
CA ASP A 344 -42.56 -3.94 45.50
C ASP A 344 -43.70 -4.86 45.84
N ALA A 345 -44.75 -4.88 44.99
CA ALA A 345 -45.87 -5.78 45.10
C ALA A 345 -45.57 -7.13 44.42
N TRP A 346 -45.46 -8.18 45.16
CA TRP A 346 -45.25 -9.56 44.69
C TRP A 346 -45.88 -10.56 45.66
N ALA A 347 -46.04 -11.80 45.20
CA ALA A 347 -46.52 -12.89 46.05
C ALA A 347 -45.53 -14.04 46.12
N TYR A 348 -45.42 -14.62 47.28
CA TYR A 348 -44.68 -15.83 47.53
C TYR A 348 -45.65 -17.01 47.76
N LEU A 349 -45.52 -18.06 46.98
CA LEU A 349 -46.27 -19.29 47.15
C LEU A 349 -45.31 -20.39 47.54
N SER A 350 -45.59 -21.07 48.63
CA SER A 350 -44.98 -22.33 49.05
C SER A 350 -45.90 -23.48 48.65
N LEU A 351 -45.37 -24.48 47.93
CA LEU A 351 -46.14 -25.63 47.47
C LEU A 351 -45.39 -26.92 47.79
N ASP A 352 -46.18 -27.96 48.09
CA ASP A 352 -45.67 -29.28 48.41
C ASP A 352 -46.55 -30.36 47.77
N VAL A 353 -45.90 -31.32 47.08
CA VAL A 353 -46.60 -32.44 46.41
C VAL A 353 -46.89 -33.53 47.40
N ASN A 354 -48.16 -33.67 47.71
CA ASN A 354 -48.63 -34.64 48.71
C ASN A 354 -48.42 -36.10 48.30
N GLY A 355 -47.96 -36.93 49.20
CA GLY A 355 -47.90 -38.36 49.01
C GLY A 355 -46.77 -38.89 48.12
N LEU A 356 -45.75 -38.09 47.82
CA LEU A 356 -44.63 -38.54 46.99
C LEU A 356 -43.92 -39.78 47.53
N LYS A 357 -43.65 -39.84 48.86
CA LYS A 357 -42.97 -40.97 49.45
C LYS A 357 -43.79 -42.26 49.38
N PRO A 358 -45.06 -42.28 49.75
CA PRO A 358 -45.92 -43.45 49.53
C PRO A 358 -45.96 -43.88 48.06
N VAL A 359 -46.00 -42.98 47.08
CA VAL A 359 -46.00 -43.33 45.70
C VAL A 359 -44.70 -44.00 45.30
N ASN A 360 -43.57 -43.44 45.71
CA ASN A 360 -42.22 -44.01 45.50
C ASN A 360 -42.10 -45.41 46.07
N ASP A 361 -42.58 -45.59 47.34
CA ASP A 361 -42.46 -46.85 48.07
C ASP A 361 -43.39 -47.96 47.48
N THR A 362 -44.55 -47.60 46.91
CA THR A 362 -45.52 -48.54 46.39
C THR A 362 -45.47 -48.79 44.89
N ARG A 363 -45.12 -47.78 44.11
CA ARG A 363 -45.12 -47.78 42.62
C ARG A 363 -43.77 -47.54 42.00
N GLY A 364 -42.70 -47.27 42.82
CA GLY A 364 -41.37 -47.05 42.38
C GLY A 364 -41.08 -45.59 41.99
N HIS A 365 -39.79 -45.25 41.85
CA HIS A 365 -39.33 -43.90 41.58
C HIS A 365 -39.84 -43.30 40.28
N ALA A 366 -40.07 -44.11 39.23
CA ALA A 366 -40.63 -43.64 37.98
C ALA A 366 -42.05 -43.03 38.15
N ALA A 367 -42.85 -43.57 39.05
CA ALA A 367 -44.15 -43.02 39.39
C ALA A 367 -44.09 -41.74 40.21
N GLY A 368 -43.06 -41.61 41.09
CA GLY A 368 -42.76 -40.36 41.78
C GLY A 368 -42.25 -39.27 40.85
N ASP A 369 -41.41 -39.63 39.90
CA ASP A 369 -40.92 -38.70 38.85
C ASP A 369 -42.06 -38.19 37.98
N GLU A 370 -43.00 -39.06 37.56
CA GLU A 370 -44.22 -38.67 36.85
C GLU A 370 -45.02 -37.64 37.67
N LEU A 371 -45.24 -37.91 38.97
CA LEU A 371 -45.98 -37.03 39.83
C LEU A 371 -45.31 -35.65 39.99
N ILE A 372 -44.00 -35.61 40.21
CA ILE A 372 -43.22 -34.38 40.32
C ILE A 372 -43.18 -33.59 39.01
N CYS A 373 -42.98 -34.27 37.88
CA CYS A 373 -43.03 -33.63 36.57
C CYS A 373 -44.41 -33.04 36.26
N ALA A 374 -45.46 -33.79 36.56
CA ALA A 374 -46.84 -33.33 36.38
C ALA A 374 -47.16 -32.10 37.25
N ALA A 375 -46.75 -32.12 38.53
CA ALA A 375 -46.90 -30.99 39.42
C ALA A 375 -46.18 -29.74 38.89
N ALA A 376 -44.93 -29.91 38.45
CA ALA A 376 -44.12 -28.82 37.86
C ALA A 376 -44.78 -28.26 36.58
N GLU A 377 -45.26 -29.13 35.67
CA GLU A 377 -45.94 -28.71 34.44
C GLU A 377 -47.23 -27.93 34.74
N THR A 378 -48.02 -28.38 35.70
CA THR A 378 -49.24 -27.69 36.14
C THR A 378 -48.93 -26.32 36.74
N MET A 379 -47.93 -26.25 37.62
CA MET A 379 -47.48 -24.97 38.17
C MET A 379 -46.95 -24.00 37.06
N LYS A 380 -46.18 -24.51 36.12
CA LYS A 380 -45.69 -23.69 34.98
C LYS A 380 -46.84 -23.17 34.13
N ARG A 381 -47.83 -24.00 33.81
CA ARG A 381 -49.01 -23.58 33.04
C ARG A 381 -49.80 -22.49 33.77
N SER A 382 -49.92 -22.62 35.07
CA SER A 382 -50.73 -21.69 35.87
C SER A 382 -50.00 -20.38 36.19
N PHE A 383 -48.67 -20.36 36.28
CA PHE A 383 -47.94 -19.22 36.86
C PHE A 383 -46.78 -18.68 36.00
N ALA A 384 -46.31 -19.34 34.91
CA ALA A 384 -45.14 -18.92 34.20
C ALA A 384 -45.27 -17.56 33.44
N ASP A 385 -46.50 -17.14 33.15
CA ASP A 385 -46.82 -15.83 32.54
C ASP A 385 -46.75 -14.67 33.54
N VAL A 386 -46.95 -14.96 34.84
CA VAL A 386 -47.00 -13.93 35.91
C VAL A 386 -45.88 -14.08 36.95
N GLY A 387 -45.09 -15.15 36.87
CA GLY A 387 -44.05 -15.42 37.86
C GLY A 387 -43.12 -16.54 37.43
N ARG A 388 -42.30 -17.01 38.36
CA ARG A 388 -41.32 -18.08 38.11
C ARG A 388 -41.51 -19.22 39.12
N VAL A 389 -41.44 -20.44 38.63
CA VAL A 389 -41.59 -21.69 39.40
C VAL A 389 -40.19 -22.23 39.70
N TYR A 390 -39.98 -22.61 40.97
CA TYR A 390 -38.74 -23.22 41.46
C TYR A 390 -39.02 -24.53 42.14
N ARG A 391 -38.14 -25.52 41.98
CA ARG A 391 -38.09 -26.71 42.81
C ARG A 391 -36.93 -26.60 43.78
N ILE A 392 -37.25 -26.54 45.09
CA ILE A 392 -36.25 -26.27 46.13
C ILE A 392 -35.90 -27.53 46.93
N GLY A 393 -36.70 -28.56 46.82
CA GLY A 393 -36.55 -29.85 47.51
C GLY A 393 -37.14 -31.02 46.71
N GLY A 394 -37.23 -32.17 47.28
CA GLY A 394 -37.80 -33.37 46.62
C GLY A 394 -39.20 -33.14 46.10
N ASP A 395 -40.12 -32.77 46.98
CA ASP A 395 -41.55 -32.48 46.74
C ASP A 395 -41.90 -30.99 46.95
N GLU A 396 -40.92 -30.18 47.29
CA GLU A 396 -41.10 -28.77 47.64
C GLU A 396 -40.86 -27.84 46.44
N PHE A 397 -41.83 -26.99 46.17
CA PHE A 397 -41.81 -25.98 45.11
C PHE A 397 -42.06 -24.57 45.70
N VAL A 398 -41.53 -23.59 45.00
CA VAL A 398 -41.82 -22.17 45.29
C VAL A 398 -42.23 -21.50 43.98
N VAL A 399 -43.26 -20.64 44.06
CA VAL A 399 -43.58 -19.74 42.96
C VAL A 399 -43.48 -18.31 43.47
N ILE A 400 -42.71 -17.48 42.78
CA ILE A 400 -42.65 -16.04 43.01
C ILE A 400 -43.44 -15.39 41.89
N VAL A 401 -44.55 -14.74 42.25
CA VAL A 401 -45.44 -14.05 41.34
C VAL A 401 -45.18 -12.54 41.41
N THR A 402 -44.88 -11.94 40.28
CA THR A 402 -44.55 -10.49 40.19
C THR A 402 -45.55 -9.72 39.32
N GLY A 403 -46.53 -10.39 38.73
CA GLY A 403 -47.57 -9.81 37.87
C GLY A 403 -48.97 -10.25 38.27
N GLU A 404 -49.99 -9.47 37.90
CA GLU A 404 -51.41 -9.76 38.04
C GLU A 404 -51.85 -10.29 39.44
N LEU A 405 -51.37 -9.66 40.50
CA LEU A 405 -51.62 -10.09 41.86
C LEU A 405 -53.11 -10.03 42.24
N GLU A 406 -53.89 -9.15 41.64
CA GLU A 406 -55.35 -9.04 41.85
C GLU A 406 -56.12 -10.27 41.37
N ALA A 407 -55.58 -10.96 40.36
CA ALA A 407 -56.17 -12.20 39.82
C ALA A 407 -55.65 -13.47 40.50
N LEU A 408 -54.75 -13.36 41.48
CA LEU A 408 -54.07 -14.52 42.08
C LEU A 408 -55.00 -15.53 42.70
N ASP A 409 -56.05 -15.11 43.42
CA ASP A 409 -57.03 -15.99 44.02
C ASP A 409 -57.82 -16.81 42.99
N ALA A 410 -58.25 -16.16 41.89
CA ALA A 410 -58.94 -16.85 40.80
C ALA A 410 -57.96 -17.85 40.11
N ARG A 411 -56.72 -17.48 39.91
CA ARG A 411 -55.66 -18.30 39.32
C ARG A 411 -55.35 -19.54 40.21
N LEU A 412 -55.36 -19.38 41.52
CA LEU A 412 -55.20 -20.48 42.47
C LEU A 412 -56.39 -21.43 42.48
N GLN A 413 -57.62 -20.95 42.27
CA GLN A 413 -58.80 -21.78 42.10
C GLN A 413 -58.73 -22.61 40.81
N ASP A 414 -58.30 -21.99 39.71
CA ASP A 414 -58.08 -22.69 38.43
C ASP A 414 -56.96 -23.74 38.55
N PHE A 415 -55.86 -23.39 39.27
CA PHE A 415 -54.80 -24.32 39.60
C PHE A 415 -55.29 -25.55 40.36
N ASP A 416 -56.07 -25.33 41.44
CA ASP A 416 -56.68 -26.43 42.21
C ASP A 416 -57.62 -27.33 41.35
N ALA A 417 -58.39 -26.73 40.43
CA ALA A 417 -59.22 -27.45 39.51
C ALA A 417 -58.43 -28.29 38.50
N GLU A 418 -57.30 -27.76 38.06
CA GLU A 418 -56.36 -28.45 37.14
C GLU A 418 -55.64 -29.62 37.86
N VAL A 419 -55.14 -29.38 39.06
CA VAL A 419 -54.57 -30.44 39.92
C VAL A 419 -55.60 -31.58 40.18
N ALA A 420 -56.86 -31.27 40.49
CA ALA A 420 -57.89 -32.23 40.74
C ALA A 420 -58.29 -33.06 39.53
N ARG A 421 -58.20 -32.52 38.32
CA ARG A 421 -58.53 -33.23 37.07
C ARG A 421 -57.39 -34.06 36.52
N TRP A 422 -56.17 -33.85 37.01
CA TRP A 422 -54.98 -34.52 36.48
C TRP A 422 -55.07 -36.05 36.71
N GLN A 423 -54.71 -36.80 35.67
CA GLN A 423 -54.57 -38.26 35.68
C GLN A 423 -53.30 -38.63 34.91
N GLY A 424 -52.43 -39.41 35.54
CA GLY A 424 -51.18 -39.90 34.90
C GLY A 424 -51.29 -41.37 34.51
N GLU A 425 -50.19 -41.87 33.94
CA GLU A 425 -50.10 -43.29 33.53
C GLU A 425 -49.75 -44.21 34.70
N LEU A 426 -48.89 -43.79 35.60
CA LEU A 426 -48.38 -44.53 36.74
C LEU A 426 -49.07 -44.09 38.05
N VAL A 427 -49.59 -42.87 38.12
CA VAL A 427 -50.27 -42.30 39.28
C VAL A 427 -51.63 -41.76 38.89
N ASP A 428 -52.68 -42.23 39.55
CA ASP A 428 -54.08 -41.93 39.18
C ASP A 428 -54.48 -40.47 39.53
N ARG A 429 -53.91 -39.89 40.56
CA ARG A 429 -54.31 -38.58 41.07
C ARG A 429 -53.08 -37.79 41.64
N MET A 430 -53.11 -36.49 41.49
CA MET A 430 -52.18 -35.56 42.08
C MET A 430 -52.86 -34.75 43.16
N SER A 431 -52.09 -34.37 44.18
CA SER A 431 -52.55 -33.44 45.22
C SER A 431 -51.38 -32.54 45.59
N ILE A 432 -51.61 -31.26 45.64
CA ILE A 432 -50.60 -30.24 45.98
C ILE A 432 -51.14 -29.37 47.11
N ALA A 433 -50.44 -29.34 48.22
CA ALA A 433 -50.71 -28.37 49.26
C ALA A 433 -50.00 -27.06 48.94
N TRP A 434 -50.63 -25.96 49.11
CA TRP A 434 -50.04 -24.65 48.88
C TRP A 434 -50.48 -23.62 49.90
N GLY A 435 -49.64 -22.61 50.12
CA GLY A 435 -49.94 -21.41 50.92
C GLY A 435 -49.25 -20.22 50.28
N TYR A 436 -49.89 -19.08 50.22
CA TYR A 436 -49.31 -17.88 49.68
C TYR A 436 -49.40 -16.69 50.64
N VAL A 437 -48.51 -15.70 50.43
CA VAL A 437 -48.45 -14.45 51.14
C VAL A 437 -48.11 -13.35 50.17
N LEU A 438 -48.80 -12.20 50.25
CA LEU A 438 -48.49 -11.00 49.48
C LEU A 438 -47.44 -10.16 50.26
N SER A 439 -46.46 -9.58 49.55
CA SER A 439 -45.51 -8.63 50.13
C SER A 439 -46.24 -7.41 50.74
N THR A 440 -47.39 -7.05 50.19
CA THR A 440 -48.20 -5.92 50.60
C THR A 440 -49.22 -6.22 51.74
N GLU A 441 -49.30 -7.45 52.23
CA GLU A 441 -50.32 -7.88 53.18
C GLU A 441 -50.15 -7.19 54.56
N ARG A 442 -48.92 -6.98 54.94
CA ARG A 442 -48.53 -6.17 56.11
C ARG A 442 -47.10 -5.70 55.96
N PRO A 443 -46.60 -4.80 56.85
CA PRO A 443 -45.16 -4.52 56.91
C PRO A 443 -44.38 -5.78 57.32
N TRP A 444 -43.46 -6.20 56.44
CA TRP A 444 -42.60 -7.37 56.67
C TRP A 444 -41.18 -6.87 56.97
N GLU A 445 -40.44 -7.52 57.91
CA GLU A 445 -39.08 -7.20 58.22
C GLU A 445 -38.07 -7.80 57.22
N SER A 446 -38.45 -8.94 56.61
CA SER A 446 -37.61 -9.67 55.68
C SER A 446 -38.42 -10.57 54.74
N VAL A 447 -37.83 -10.90 53.60
CA VAL A 447 -38.36 -11.90 52.69
C VAL A 447 -38.50 -13.28 53.35
N HIS A 448 -37.63 -13.59 54.36
CA HIS A 448 -37.67 -14.80 55.13
C HIS A 448 -38.96 -14.91 55.99
N GLU A 449 -39.44 -13.78 56.54
CA GLU A 449 -40.74 -13.79 57.24
C GLU A 449 -41.91 -14.11 56.30
N ILE A 450 -41.87 -13.57 55.08
CA ILE A 450 -42.90 -13.86 54.04
C ILE A 450 -42.89 -15.35 53.69
N SER A 451 -41.70 -15.92 53.39
CA SER A 451 -41.58 -17.35 53.09
C SER A 451 -42.09 -18.24 54.24
N LYS A 452 -41.70 -17.92 55.46
CA LYS A 452 -42.17 -18.66 56.64
C LYS A 452 -43.67 -18.56 56.85
N ALA A 453 -44.28 -17.41 56.58
CA ALA A 453 -45.73 -17.26 56.68
C ALA A 453 -46.46 -18.07 55.57
N ALA A 454 -45.93 -18.11 54.38
CA ALA A 454 -46.45 -18.94 53.28
C ALA A 454 -46.32 -20.45 53.61
N ASP A 455 -45.21 -20.86 54.17
CA ASP A 455 -45.01 -22.26 54.62
C ASP A 455 -46.02 -22.67 55.71
N ILE A 456 -46.30 -21.80 56.65
CA ILE A 456 -47.32 -22.06 57.70
C ILE A 456 -48.68 -22.31 57.00
N ARG A 457 -49.09 -21.48 56.08
CA ARG A 457 -50.38 -21.63 55.37
C ARG A 457 -50.41 -22.89 54.53
N MET A 458 -49.33 -23.20 53.84
CA MET A 458 -49.22 -24.47 53.09
C MET A 458 -49.34 -25.68 54.01
N TYR A 459 -48.66 -25.61 55.16
CA TYR A 459 -48.66 -26.68 56.12
C TYR A 459 -50.04 -26.94 56.77
N GLU A 460 -50.82 -25.89 57.03
CA GLU A 460 -52.20 -25.99 57.48
C GLU A 460 -53.06 -26.74 56.45
N ARG A 461 -52.90 -26.41 55.13
CA ARG A 461 -53.61 -27.08 54.04
C ARG A 461 -53.13 -28.53 53.88
N LYS A 462 -51.88 -28.82 54.05
CA LYS A 462 -51.32 -30.17 54.05
C LYS A 462 -51.89 -31.04 55.18
N ALA A 463 -51.98 -30.44 56.41
CA ALA A 463 -52.57 -31.11 57.54
C ALA A 463 -54.09 -31.46 57.40
N TYR A 464 -54.80 -30.59 56.64
CA TYR A 464 -56.20 -30.86 56.27
C TYR A 464 -56.33 -32.07 55.37
N PHE A 465 -55.48 -32.15 54.28
CA PHE A 465 -55.40 -33.22 53.35
C PHE A 465 -55.17 -34.59 54.05
N TYR A 466 -54.21 -34.66 54.94
CA TYR A 466 -53.93 -35.92 55.66
C TYR A 466 -55.02 -36.35 56.60
N ARG A 467 -55.83 -35.44 57.16
CA ARG A 467 -56.99 -35.75 57.99
C ARG A 467 -58.17 -36.36 57.18
N GLU A 468 -58.39 -35.85 55.98
CA GLU A 468 -59.46 -36.31 55.15
C GLU A 468 -59.11 -37.62 54.41
N SER A 469 -57.87 -37.78 53.97
CA SER A 469 -57.40 -38.94 53.24
C SER A 469 -57.18 -40.18 54.07
N GLY A 470 -57.22 -40.08 55.39
CA GLY A 470 -56.99 -41.23 56.32
C GLY A 470 -55.51 -41.72 56.28
N LEU A 471 -54.63 -41.06 55.62
CA LEU A 471 -53.17 -41.36 55.55
C LEU A 471 -52.51 -40.91 56.83
N ASP A 472 -51.77 -41.82 57.49
CA ASP A 472 -51.03 -41.47 58.72
C ASP A 472 -49.74 -40.63 58.35
N ARG A 473 -49.74 -39.39 58.79
CA ARG A 473 -48.62 -38.41 58.59
C ARG A 473 -47.27 -38.88 59.14
N ARG A 474 -47.24 -39.82 60.07
CA ARG A 474 -46.00 -40.34 60.69
C ARG A 474 -45.34 -41.45 59.87
N LYS A 475 -45.99 -41.94 58.87
CA LYS A 475 -45.50 -42.99 57.97
C LYS A 475 -45.13 -42.52 56.55
N SER A 476 -45.27 -41.24 56.25
CA SER A 476 -44.93 -40.63 54.95
C SER A 476 -43.52 -39.90 55.00
#